data_de463d6a7bd545a1252fc4e9b283d30b
#
_entry.id   de463d6a7bd545a1252fc4e9b283d30b
#
_cell.length_a   1.000
_cell.length_b   1.000
_cell.length_c   1.000
_cell.angle_alpha   90.00
_cell.angle_beta   90.00
_cell.angle_gamma   90.00
#
_symmetry.space_group_name_H-M   'P 1'
#
loop_
_entity.id
_entity.type
_entity.pdbx_description
1 polymer ?
#
loop_
_entity_poly.entity_id
_entity_poly.type
_entity_poly.pdbx_seq_one_letter_code
_entity_poly.pdbx_strand_id
1 'polypeptide(L)'
;MATLYTHQSSNVRKTWFLMTVFLVIVIAIGYTVSWYMGNPSIIYIAVIFALLINVGSYWYSDTLVIKMTGAVPATIEQHRELINVVENLAITAGLPMPKVYIVNDQAPNAFATGRNPEHSAVAVTSGLLSILDRSELEGVLAHELSHIGNRDILVSTVAVVLAGFIAIISDMLLRSMMWGGGRDRDSKAGIIFIVLGIVGIILAPIAAQMIQMTISRKREYLADASGALLTRYPEGLASALEKISAHSQPMRRANNATAHLFIADPFGNEKRTLGQKISGLFQTHPPATDRIKILREMDI
;
A
#
# COMPACT_ATOMS: atom_id res chain seq x y z
N MET A 1 13.86 -18.95 17.09
CA MET A 1 14.27 -17.63 16.57
C MET A 1 13.70 -17.44 15.19
N ALA A 2 13.05 -16.29 14.89
CA ALA A 2 12.59 -16.00 13.54
C ALA A 2 13.81 -15.55 12.73
N THR A 3 14.11 -16.26 11.64
CA THR A 3 15.17 -15.90 10.70
C THR A 3 14.58 -15.06 9.56
N LEU A 4 15.41 -14.33 8.81
CA LEU A 4 15.00 -13.60 7.58
C LEU A 4 14.19 -14.50 6.63
N TYR A 5 14.58 -15.75 6.47
CA TYR A 5 13.86 -16.72 5.62
C TYR A 5 12.45 -17.06 6.15
N THR A 6 12.23 -17.07 7.46
CA THR A 6 10.90 -17.32 8.03
C THR A 6 9.96 -16.13 7.82
N HIS A 7 10.48 -14.90 7.78
CA HIS A 7 9.70 -13.69 7.47
C HIS A 7 9.27 -13.68 6.00
N GLN A 8 10.19 -13.95 5.07
CA GLN A 8 9.89 -14.00 3.64
C GLN A 8 8.82 -15.06 3.34
N SER A 9 8.97 -16.29 3.85
CA SER A 9 7.98 -17.36 3.66
C SER A 9 6.62 -17.03 4.28
N SER A 10 6.60 -16.32 5.41
CA SER A 10 5.36 -15.84 6.02
C SER A 10 4.65 -14.81 5.13
N ASN A 11 5.39 -13.86 4.55
CA ASN A 11 4.82 -12.84 3.66
C ASN A 11 4.24 -13.46 2.39
N VAL A 12 4.93 -14.42 1.79
CA VAL A 12 4.42 -15.17 0.62
C VAL A 12 3.12 -15.90 0.98
N ARG A 13 3.07 -16.62 2.13
CA ARG A 13 1.84 -17.30 2.57
C ARG A 13 0.69 -16.33 2.81
N LYS A 14 0.95 -15.18 3.43
CA LYS A 14 -0.07 -14.14 3.62
C LYS A 14 -0.61 -13.61 2.29
N THR A 15 0.25 -13.42 1.30
CA THR A 15 -0.18 -13.00 -0.04
C THR A 15 -1.14 -14.01 -0.66
N TRP A 16 -0.78 -15.30 -0.66
CA TRP A 16 -1.67 -16.35 -1.16
C TRP A 16 -2.99 -16.43 -0.39
N PHE A 17 -2.95 -16.26 0.94
CA PHE A 17 -4.14 -16.20 1.76
C PHE A 17 -5.05 -15.03 1.37
N LEU A 18 -4.51 -13.81 1.20
CA LEU A 18 -5.27 -12.64 0.75
C LEU A 18 -5.91 -12.85 -0.62
N MET A 19 -5.15 -13.41 -1.57
CA MET A 19 -5.65 -13.71 -2.91
C MET A 19 -6.78 -14.76 -2.87
N THR A 20 -6.65 -15.79 -2.03
CA THR A 20 -7.69 -16.81 -1.84
C THR A 20 -8.95 -16.21 -1.21
N VAL A 21 -8.80 -15.41 -0.17
CA VAL A 21 -9.93 -14.72 0.48
C VAL A 21 -10.66 -13.83 -0.51
N PHE A 22 -9.95 -13.03 -1.30
CA PHE A 22 -10.55 -12.22 -2.34
C PHE A 22 -11.33 -13.06 -3.37
N LEU A 23 -10.72 -14.15 -3.85
CA LEU A 23 -11.36 -15.07 -4.80
C LEU A 23 -12.68 -15.62 -4.24
N VAL A 24 -12.66 -16.13 -3.00
CA VAL A 24 -13.84 -16.69 -2.34
C VAL A 24 -14.94 -15.64 -2.17
N ILE A 25 -14.58 -14.43 -1.77
CA ILE A 25 -15.55 -13.33 -1.58
C ILE A 25 -16.23 -12.98 -2.89
N VAL A 26 -15.46 -12.78 -3.97
CA VAL A 26 -16.02 -12.40 -5.28
C VAL A 26 -16.91 -13.51 -5.85
N ILE A 27 -16.51 -14.78 -5.69
CA ILE A 27 -17.32 -15.92 -6.12
C ILE A 27 -18.60 -16.03 -5.29
N ALA A 28 -18.54 -15.85 -3.97
CA ALA A 28 -19.73 -15.90 -3.10
C ALA A 28 -20.74 -14.80 -3.46
N ILE A 29 -20.26 -13.59 -3.75
CA ILE A 29 -21.10 -12.49 -4.23
C ILE A 29 -21.70 -12.85 -5.59
N GLY A 30 -20.88 -13.32 -6.53
CA GLY A 30 -21.35 -13.74 -7.85
C GLY A 30 -22.40 -14.85 -7.77
N TYR A 31 -22.22 -15.82 -6.88
CA TYR A 31 -23.20 -16.88 -6.61
C TYR A 31 -24.52 -16.31 -6.08
N THR A 32 -24.46 -15.44 -5.07
CA THR A 32 -25.65 -14.83 -4.47
C THR A 32 -26.45 -14.03 -5.50
N VAL A 33 -25.76 -13.22 -6.32
CA VAL A 33 -26.40 -12.42 -7.38
C VAL A 33 -26.96 -13.34 -8.47
N SER A 34 -26.23 -14.38 -8.88
CA SER A 34 -26.65 -15.38 -9.86
C SER A 34 -27.93 -16.10 -9.42
N TRP A 35 -27.95 -16.57 -8.17
CA TRP A 35 -29.12 -17.23 -7.57
C TRP A 35 -30.34 -16.31 -7.52
N TYR A 36 -30.14 -15.06 -7.07
CA TYR A 36 -31.21 -14.07 -6.97
C TYR A 36 -31.78 -13.68 -8.34
N MET A 37 -30.93 -13.51 -9.34
CA MET A 37 -31.33 -13.14 -10.70
C MET A 37 -31.82 -14.33 -11.54
N GLY A 38 -31.66 -15.57 -11.06
CA GLY A 38 -31.98 -16.78 -11.81
C GLY A 38 -31.11 -16.96 -13.07
N ASN A 39 -29.94 -16.32 -13.13
CA ASN A 39 -29.05 -16.35 -14.27
C ASN A 39 -27.69 -16.96 -13.91
N PRO A 40 -27.43 -18.24 -14.25
CA PRO A 40 -26.18 -18.93 -13.96
C PRO A 40 -24.92 -18.31 -14.62
N SER A 41 -25.07 -17.54 -15.70
CA SER A 41 -23.93 -16.94 -16.38
C SER A 41 -23.16 -15.95 -15.49
N ILE A 42 -23.81 -15.38 -14.48
CA ILE A 42 -23.21 -14.38 -13.56
C ILE A 42 -22.08 -15.00 -12.75
N ILE A 43 -22.23 -16.27 -12.31
CA ILE A 43 -21.18 -16.92 -11.53
C ILE A 43 -19.93 -17.18 -12.40
N TYR A 44 -20.09 -17.55 -13.65
CA TYR A 44 -18.95 -17.73 -14.56
C TYR A 44 -18.20 -16.43 -14.79
N ILE A 45 -18.94 -15.31 -14.98
CA ILE A 45 -18.35 -13.98 -15.11
C ILE A 45 -17.61 -13.59 -13.82
N ALA A 46 -18.18 -13.84 -12.65
CA ALA A 46 -17.56 -13.54 -11.35
C ALA A 46 -16.26 -14.34 -11.15
N VAL A 47 -16.26 -15.64 -11.51
CA VAL A 47 -15.06 -16.49 -11.41
C VAL A 47 -13.97 -15.99 -12.35
N ILE A 48 -14.29 -15.73 -13.62
CA ILE A 48 -13.32 -15.23 -14.59
C ILE A 48 -12.75 -13.88 -14.14
N PHE A 49 -13.62 -12.96 -13.69
CA PHE A 49 -13.22 -11.67 -13.17
C PHE A 49 -12.29 -11.81 -11.97
N ALA A 50 -12.65 -12.62 -10.97
CA ALA A 50 -11.83 -12.84 -9.79
C ALA A 50 -10.45 -13.42 -10.12
N LEU A 51 -10.38 -14.36 -11.06
CA LEU A 51 -9.11 -14.94 -11.54
C LEU A 51 -8.25 -13.89 -12.26
N LEU A 52 -8.83 -13.10 -13.16
CA LEU A 52 -8.12 -12.05 -13.88
C LEU A 52 -7.57 -10.98 -12.92
N ILE A 53 -8.36 -10.56 -11.93
CA ILE A 53 -7.91 -9.58 -10.92
C ILE A 53 -6.79 -10.18 -10.06
N ASN A 54 -6.91 -11.43 -9.60
CA ASN A 54 -5.85 -12.07 -8.82
C ASN A 54 -4.53 -12.18 -9.61
N VAL A 55 -4.59 -12.68 -10.84
CA VAL A 55 -3.41 -12.77 -11.71
C VAL A 55 -2.85 -11.36 -11.99
N GLY A 56 -3.71 -10.42 -12.39
CA GLY A 56 -3.32 -9.04 -12.67
C GLY A 56 -2.72 -8.34 -11.43
N SER A 57 -3.29 -8.54 -10.25
CA SER A 57 -2.79 -7.95 -9.00
C SER A 57 -1.41 -8.48 -8.62
N TYR A 58 -1.11 -9.74 -8.90
CA TYR A 58 0.21 -10.29 -8.65
C TYR A 58 1.26 -9.81 -9.67
N TRP A 59 0.94 -9.89 -10.98
CA TRP A 59 1.93 -9.62 -12.03
C TRP A 59 2.16 -8.13 -12.31
N TYR A 60 1.15 -7.29 -12.15
CA TYR A 60 1.17 -5.86 -12.49
C TYR A 60 0.97 -4.93 -11.29
N SER A 61 1.12 -5.46 -10.07
CA SER A 61 0.88 -4.70 -8.84
C SER A 61 1.77 -3.47 -8.71
N ASP A 62 3.07 -3.57 -9.06
CA ASP A 62 4.00 -2.43 -9.09
C ASP A 62 3.50 -1.32 -10.01
N THR A 63 3.17 -1.67 -11.24
CA THR A 63 2.68 -0.73 -12.26
C THR A 63 1.36 -0.08 -11.84
N LEU A 64 0.46 -0.84 -11.22
CA LEU A 64 -0.82 -0.32 -10.75
C LEU A 64 -0.62 0.68 -9.60
N VAL A 65 0.21 0.36 -8.61
CA VAL A 65 0.51 1.27 -7.50
C VAL A 65 1.20 2.55 -7.99
N ILE A 66 2.17 2.45 -8.89
CA ILE A 66 2.83 3.60 -9.52
C ILE A 66 1.80 4.51 -10.23
N LYS A 67 0.85 3.93 -10.97
CA LYS A 67 -0.22 4.71 -11.62
C LYS A 67 -1.19 5.33 -10.61
N MET A 68 -1.56 4.61 -9.55
CA MET A 68 -2.46 5.12 -8.50
C MET A 68 -1.87 6.31 -7.76
N THR A 69 -0.56 6.30 -7.50
CA THR A 69 0.16 7.39 -6.83
C THR A 69 0.53 8.53 -7.78
N GLY A 70 0.44 8.31 -9.09
CA GLY A 70 0.83 9.28 -10.12
C GLY A 70 2.34 9.51 -10.18
N ALA A 71 3.12 8.51 -9.78
CA ALA A 71 4.57 8.56 -9.86
C ALA A 71 5.05 8.47 -11.31
N VAL A 72 6.10 9.22 -11.64
CA VAL A 72 6.76 9.25 -12.96
C VAL A 72 8.19 8.73 -12.84
N PRO A 73 8.75 8.09 -13.87
CA PRO A 73 10.13 7.60 -13.81
C PRO A 73 11.12 8.72 -13.52
N ALA A 74 12.06 8.48 -12.61
CA ALA A 74 13.19 9.37 -12.39
C ALA A 74 14.16 9.30 -13.58
N THR A 75 14.67 10.46 -14.05
CA THR A 75 15.66 10.54 -15.11
C THR A 75 17.04 10.91 -14.54
N ILE A 76 18.10 10.41 -15.15
CA ILE A 76 19.47 10.70 -14.70
C ILE A 76 19.78 12.19 -14.80
N GLU A 77 19.20 12.89 -15.78
CA GLU A 77 19.44 14.32 -16.01
C GLU A 77 18.92 15.17 -14.84
N GLN A 78 17.79 14.78 -14.25
CA GLN A 78 17.11 15.57 -13.21
C GLN A 78 17.33 15.03 -11.80
N HIS A 79 17.57 13.72 -11.65
CA HIS A 79 17.54 13.03 -10.35
C HIS A 79 18.78 12.14 -10.14
N ARG A 80 19.94 12.56 -10.66
CA ARG A 80 21.19 11.79 -10.61
C ARG A 80 21.56 11.37 -9.20
N GLU A 81 21.45 12.28 -8.23
CA GLU A 81 21.81 11.98 -6.83
C GLU A 81 20.91 10.88 -6.25
N LEU A 82 19.60 10.98 -6.41
CA LEU A 82 18.65 9.96 -5.97
C LEU A 82 18.95 8.59 -6.59
N ILE A 83 19.18 8.55 -7.90
CA ILE A 83 19.47 7.29 -8.61
C ILE A 83 20.77 6.67 -8.10
N ASN A 84 21.83 7.47 -7.92
CA ASN A 84 23.10 7.00 -7.40
C ASN A 84 22.99 6.48 -5.96
N VAL A 85 22.20 7.14 -5.10
CA VAL A 85 21.95 6.67 -3.73
C VAL A 85 21.26 5.31 -3.73
N VAL A 86 20.18 5.17 -4.52
CA VAL A 86 19.45 3.89 -4.65
C VAL A 86 20.35 2.79 -5.19
N GLU A 87 21.17 3.07 -6.22
CA GLU A 87 22.10 2.12 -6.82
C GLU A 87 23.13 1.63 -5.80
N ASN A 88 23.79 2.54 -5.09
CA ASN A 88 24.80 2.21 -4.08
C ASN A 88 24.20 1.37 -2.94
N LEU A 89 23.01 1.75 -2.45
CA LEU A 89 22.34 0.99 -1.41
C LEU A 89 21.89 -0.39 -1.89
N ALA A 90 21.41 -0.51 -3.14
CA ALA A 90 21.04 -1.79 -3.72
C ALA A 90 22.26 -2.73 -3.86
N ILE A 91 23.40 -2.22 -4.32
CA ILE A 91 24.67 -2.97 -4.37
C ILE A 91 25.06 -3.44 -2.96
N THR A 92 25.04 -2.54 -1.98
CA THR A 92 25.40 -2.83 -0.59
C THR A 92 24.49 -3.87 0.04
N ALA A 93 23.18 -3.81 -0.28
CA ALA A 93 22.18 -4.77 0.19
C ALA A 93 22.21 -6.12 -0.56
N GLY A 94 22.98 -6.25 -1.64
CA GLY A 94 22.97 -7.43 -2.50
C GLY A 94 21.63 -7.61 -3.24
N LEU A 95 20.93 -6.52 -3.53
CA LEU A 95 19.66 -6.51 -4.24
C LEU A 95 19.82 -6.02 -5.68
N PRO A 96 19.01 -6.50 -6.63
CA PRO A 96 18.93 -5.86 -7.93
C PRO A 96 18.42 -4.43 -7.76
N MET A 97 18.91 -3.50 -8.60
CA MET A 97 18.51 -2.11 -8.56
C MET A 97 17.01 -1.97 -8.85
N PRO A 98 16.21 -1.41 -7.93
CA PRO A 98 14.80 -1.16 -8.18
C PRO A 98 14.61 -0.01 -9.19
N LYS A 99 13.45 0.02 -9.85
CA LYS A 99 13.06 1.19 -10.65
C LYS A 99 12.82 2.38 -9.74
N VAL A 100 13.32 3.57 -10.13
CA VAL A 100 13.20 4.80 -9.33
C VAL A 100 12.16 5.72 -9.92
N TYR A 101 11.26 6.22 -9.08
CA TYR A 101 10.15 7.10 -9.47
C TYR A 101 10.09 8.35 -8.60
N ILE A 102 9.50 9.41 -9.16
CA ILE A 102 9.19 10.66 -8.46
C ILE A 102 7.69 10.86 -8.42
N VAL A 103 7.17 11.19 -7.25
CA VAL A 103 5.80 11.69 -7.06
C VAL A 103 5.87 13.22 -6.96
N ASN A 104 5.21 13.92 -7.86
CA ASN A 104 5.16 15.40 -7.82
C ASN A 104 4.16 15.85 -6.74
N ASP A 105 4.61 15.79 -5.48
CA ASP A 105 3.85 16.19 -4.30
C ASP A 105 4.77 16.86 -3.28
N GLN A 106 4.29 17.95 -2.65
CA GLN A 106 5.06 18.71 -1.66
C GLN A 106 5.07 18.05 -0.28
N ALA A 107 4.14 17.14 0.00
CA ALA A 107 4.17 16.36 1.23
C ALA A 107 5.37 15.39 1.22
N PRO A 108 6.28 15.46 2.21
CA PRO A 108 7.46 14.61 2.22
C PRO A 108 7.08 13.15 2.49
N ASN A 109 7.35 12.28 1.51
CA ASN A 109 7.03 10.87 1.62
C ASN A 109 7.86 9.99 0.68
N ALA A 110 7.91 8.68 0.98
CA ALA A 110 8.53 7.66 0.14
C ALA A 110 7.78 6.33 0.31
N PHE A 111 7.94 5.43 -0.65
CA PHE A 111 7.45 4.07 -0.55
C PHE A 111 8.18 3.13 -1.50
N ALA A 112 8.19 1.83 -1.14
CA ALA A 112 8.59 0.75 -2.03
C ALA A 112 7.38 -0.10 -2.43
N THR A 113 7.41 -0.64 -3.64
CA THR A 113 6.36 -1.51 -4.19
C THR A 113 6.95 -2.57 -5.10
N GLY A 114 6.20 -3.65 -5.34
CA GLY A 114 6.62 -4.71 -6.24
C GLY A 114 6.25 -6.11 -5.77
N ARG A 115 6.49 -7.11 -6.60
CA ARG A 115 6.22 -8.52 -6.26
C ARG A 115 7.43 -9.30 -5.75
N ASN A 116 8.61 -8.87 -6.13
CA ASN A 116 9.89 -9.44 -5.71
C ASN A 116 11.02 -8.42 -5.95
N PRO A 117 12.26 -8.64 -5.47
CA PRO A 117 13.36 -7.70 -5.67
C PRO A 117 13.64 -7.37 -7.14
N GLU A 118 13.51 -8.34 -8.06
CA GLU A 118 13.76 -8.16 -9.50
C GLU A 118 12.67 -7.29 -10.17
N HIS A 119 11.49 -7.21 -9.56
CA HIS A 119 10.35 -6.43 -10.05
C HIS A 119 9.87 -5.48 -8.94
N SER A 120 10.80 -4.67 -8.46
CA SER A 120 10.55 -3.68 -7.42
C SER A 120 10.72 -2.25 -7.94
N ALA A 121 10.11 -1.33 -7.25
CA ALA A 121 10.21 0.09 -7.49
C ALA A 121 10.25 0.85 -6.16
N VAL A 122 11.02 1.94 -6.13
CA VAL A 122 11.04 2.91 -5.04
C VAL A 122 10.57 4.24 -5.59
N ALA A 123 9.67 4.90 -4.88
CA ALA A 123 9.16 6.21 -5.23
C ALA A 123 9.35 7.19 -4.08
N VAL A 124 9.81 8.40 -4.41
CA VAL A 124 9.97 9.50 -3.46
C VAL A 124 9.21 10.72 -3.92
N THR A 125 8.71 11.53 -3.01
CA THR A 125 8.05 12.78 -3.37
C THR A 125 9.07 13.90 -3.60
N SER A 126 8.71 14.88 -4.42
CA SER A 126 9.51 16.10 -4.60
C SER A 126 9.70 16.86 -3.27
N GLY A 127 8.68 16.82 -2.40
CA GLY A 127 8.76 17.40 -1.06
C GLY A 127 9.80 16.72 -0.18
N LEU A 128 9.93 15.39 -0.24
CA LEU A 128 10.97 14.67 0.48
C LEU A 128 12.36 15.10 0.05
N LEU A 129 12.60 15.15 -1.27
CA LEU A 129 13.88 15.57 -1.83
C LEU A 129 14.26 17.02 -1.50
N SER A 130 13.28 17.87 -1.21
CA SER A 130 13.52 19.29 -0.89
C SER A 130 13.93 19.54 0.57
N ILE A 131 13.64 18.61 1.48
CA ILE A 131 13.87 18.80 2.92
C ILE A 131 14.97 17.92 3.49
N LEU A 132 15.27 16.78 2.85
CA LEU A 132 16.28 15.85 3.33
C LEU A 132 17.64 16.14 2.71
N ASP A 133 18.68 16.04 3.53
CA ASP A 133 20.04 15.94 3.03
C ASP A 133 20.35 14.52 2.54
N ARG A 134 21.57 14.33 2.02
CA ARG A 134 21.96 13.05 1.44
C ARG A 134 21.95 11.91 2.44
N SER A 135 22.42 12.13 3.65
CA SER A 135 22.51 11.09 4.68
C SER A 135 21.13 10.67 5.20
N GLU A 136 20.23 11.61 5.29
CA GLU A 136 18.83 11.40 5.64
C GLU A 136 18.08 10.66 4.53
N LEU A 137 18.32 11.04 3.27
CA LEU A 137 17.78 10.35 2.10
C LEU A 137 18.28 8.91 2.01
N GLU A 138 19.57 8.67 2.27
CA GLU A 138 20.15 7.34 2.36
C GLU A 138 19.47 6.51 3.45
N GLY A 139 19.18 7.08 4.62
CA GLY A 139 18.45 6.42 5.70
C GLY A 139 17.05 5.97 5.29
N VAL A 140 16.26 6.87 4.68
CA VAL A 140 14.91 6.57 4.18
C VAL A 140 14.94 5.50 3.10
N LEU A 141 15.84 5.63 2.11
CA LEU A 141 15.93 4.67 1.01
C LEU A 141 16.45 3.30 1.47
N ALA A 142 17.32 3.25 2.47
CA ALA A 142 17.78 2.00 3.09
C ALA A 142 16.62 1.28 3.82
N HIS A 143 15.74 2.03 4.49
CA HIS A 143 14.51 1.49 5.08
C HIS A 143 13.60 0.89 3.99
N GLU A 144 13.34 1.61 2.90
CA GLU A 144 12.53 1.12 1.78
C GLU A 144 13.14 -0.12 1.10
N LEU A 145 14.46 -0.14 0.89
CA LEU A 145 15.18 -1.29 0.35
C LEU A 145 15.11 -2.52 1.27
N SER A 146 15.04 -2.30 2.58
CA SER A 146 14.84 -3.38 3.55
C SER A 146 13.50 -4.09 3.37
N HIS A 147 12.43 -3.35 3.05
CA HIS A 147 11.12 -3.93 2.70
C HIS A 147 11.19 -4.76 1.41
N ILE A 148 11.99 -4.33 0.43
CA ILE A 148 12.23 -5.11 -0.79
C ILE A 148 12.93 -6.42 -0.47
N GLY A 149 14.04 -6.37 0.28
CA GLY A 149 14.81 -7.55 0.67
C GLY A 149 14.01 -8.55 1.51
N ASN A 150 13.16 -8.05 2.40
CA ASN A 150 12.29 -8.88 3.25
C ASN A 150 11.01 -9.38 2.54
N ARG A 151 10.79 -8.98 1.29
CA ARG A 151 9.55 -9.24 0.52
C ARG A 151 8.28 -8.73 1.20
N ASP A 152 8.39 -7.70 2.03
CA ASP A 152 7.23 -7.02 2.62
C ASP A 152 6.41 -6.32 1.53
N ILE A 153 7.09 -5.82 0.49
CA ILE A 153 6.45 -5.17 -0.67
C ILE A 153 5.41 -6.06 -1.33
N LEU A 154 5.61 -7.39 -1.42
CA LEU A 154 4.69 -8.29 -2.09
C LEU A 154 3.31 -8.28 -1.42
N VAL A 155 3.26 -8.55 -0.12
CA VAL A 155 1.99 -8.64 0.62
C VAL A 155 1.29 -7.28 0.65
N SER A 156 2.03 -6.19 0.84
CA SER A 156 1.49 -4.83 0.88
C SER A 156 0.94 -4.41 -0.48
N THR A 157 1.69 -4.63 -1.55
CA THR A 157 1.30 -4.24 -2.91
C THR A 157 0.08 -5.01 -3.40
N VAL A 158 0.04 -6.34 -3.20
CA VAL A 158 -1.13 -7.15 -3.56
C VAL A 158 -2.37 -6.73 -2.77
N ALA A 159 -2.22 -6.46 -1.47
CA ALA A 159 -3.34 -5.99 -0.65
C ALA A 159 -3.88 -4.64 -1.13
N VAL A 160 -3.01 -3.68 -1.52
CA VAL A 160 -3.43 -2.39 -2.10
C VAL A 160 -4.31 -2.60 -3.32
N VAL A 161 -3.86 -3.45 -4.24
CA VAL A 161 -4.58 -3.67 -5.50
C VAL A 161 -5.93 -4.35 -5.24
N LEU A 162 -5.95 -5.41 -4.44
CA LEU A 162 -7.18 -6.13 -4.13
C LEU A 162 -8.17 -5.26 -3.33
N ALA A 163 -7.68 -4.55 -2.32
CA ALA A 163 -8.51 -3.61 -1.55
C ALA A 163 -9.00 -2.44 -2.40
N GLY A 164 -8.17 -1.93 -3.31
CA GLY A 164 -8.55 -0.90 -4.28
C GLY A 164 -9.69 -1.35 -5.19
N PHE A 165 -9.64 -2.58 -5.71
CA PHE A 165 -10.74 -3.15 -6.49
C PHE A 165 -12.02 -3.30 -5.67
N ILE A 166 -11.92 -3.80 -4.45
CA ILE A 166 -13.08 -3.90 -3.56
C ILE A 166 -13.69 -2.52 -3.31
N ALA A 167 -12.85 -1.49 -3.05
CA ALA A 167 -13.32 -0.14 -2.82
C ALA A 167 -14.03 0.45 -4.05
N ILE A 168 -13.49 0.23 -5.26
CA ILE A 168 -14.12 0.67 -6.52
C ILE A 168 -15.47 -0.02 -6.71
N ILE A 169 -15.54 -1.34 -6.52
CA ILE A 169 -16.81 -2.09 -6.63
C ILE A 169 -17.81 -1.56 -5.61
N SER A 170 -17.40 -1.38 -4.34
CA SER A 170 -18.26 -0.85 -3.30
C SER A 170 -18.82 0.54 -3.64
N ASP A 171 -17.97 1.45 -4.15
CA ASP A 171 -18.38 2.79 -4.56
C ASP A 171 -19.38 2.74 -5.74
N MET A 172 -19.12 1.91 -6.74
CA MET A 172 -20.04 1.70 -7.86
C MET A 172 -21.40 1.18 -7.38
N LEU A 173 -21.42 0.22 -6.47
CA LEU A 173 -22.65 -0.36 -5.93
C LEU A 173 -23.41 0.65 -5.09
N LEU A 174 -22.74 1.42 -4.24
CA LEU A 174 -23.36 2.48 -3.45
C LEU A 174 -23.94 3.60 -4.33
N ARG A 175 -23.20 4.04 -5.35
CA ARG A 175 -23.70 5.04 -6.32
C ARG A 175 -24.91 4.53 -7.09
N SER A 176 -24.91 3.27 -7.53
CA SER A 176 -26.04 2.68 -8.24
C SER A 176 -27.31 2.67 -7.36
N MET A 177 -27.15 2.43 -6.06
CA MET A 177 -28.25 2.50 -5.09
C MET A 177 -28.79 3.93 -4.93
N MET A 178 -27.91 4.95 -4.92
CA MET A 178 -28.31 6.36 -4.76
C MET A 178 -28.98 6.93 -6.02
N TRP A 179 -28.50 6.56 -7.20
CA TRP A 179 -28.98 7.12 -8.48
C TRP A 179 -30.07 6.27 -9.13
N GLY A 180 -30.16 4.96 -8.80
CA GLY A 180 -31.20 4.04 -9.26
C GLY A 180 -32.53 4.14 -8.48
N GLY A 181 -32.55 4.86 -7.35
CA GLY A 181 -33.68 4.92 -6.41
C GLY A 181 -34.92 5.75 -6.87
N GLY A 182 -34.90 6.28 -8.08
CA GLY A 182 -36.00 7.08 -8.63
C GLY A 182 -37.11 6.32 -9.41
N ARG A 183 -36.92 5.02 -9.65
CA ARG A 183 -37.87 4.18 -10.39
C ARG A 183 -38.26 2.98 -9.54
N ASP A 184 -39.55 2.91 -9.18
CA ASP A 184 -40.28 1.80 -8.56
C ASP A 184 -39.42 0.88 -7.64
N ARG A 185 -39.41 1.19 -6.35
CA ARG A 185 -38.75 0.36 -5.33
C ARG A 185 -39.28 -1.08 -5.27
N ASP A 186 -40.45 -1.32 -5.77
CA ASP A 186 -41.10 -2.65 -5.83
C ASP A 186 -40.75 -3.41 -7.12
N SER A 187 -40.02 -2.81 -8.05
CA SER A 187 -39.53 -3.52 -9.24
C SER A 187 -38.37 -4.45 -8.90
N LYS A 188 -38.28 -5.58 -9.62
CA LYS A 188 -37.14 -6.51 -9.48
C LYS A 188 -35.77 -5.78 -9.59
N ALA A 189 -35.68 -4.73 -10.40
CA ALA A 189 -34.50 -3.90 -10.54
C ALA A 189 -34.19 -3.09 -9.25
N GLY A 190 -35.20 -2.51 -8.58
CA GLY A 190 -35.01 -1.78 -7.33
C GLY A 190 -34.44 -2.65 -6.21
N ILE A 191 -34.97 -3.88 -6.08
CA ILE A 191 -34.47 -4.83 -5.08
C ILE A 191 -33.01 -5.24 -5.38
N ILE A 192 -32.62 -5.41 -6.65
CA ILE A 192 -31.23 -5.70 -7.06
C ILE A 192 -30.29 -4.59 -6.58
N PHE A 193 -30.63 -3.32 -6.77
CA PHE A 193 -29.82 -2.19 -6.32
C PHE A 193 -29.67 -2.14 -4.80
N ILE A 194 -30.70 -2.52 -4.05
CA ILE A 194 -30.64 -2.61 -2.58
C ILE A 194 -29.69 -3.73 -2.16
N VAL A 195 -29.80 -4.93 -2.74
CA VAL A 195 -28.92 -6.07 -2.45
C VAL A 195 -27.45 -5.72 -2.78
N LEU A 196 -27.21 -5.13 -3.94
CA LEU A 196 -25.88 -4.68 -4.35
C LEU A 196 -25.31 -3.61 -3.40
N GLY A 197 -26.14 -2.67 -2.95
CA GLY A 197 -25.74 -1.67 -1.96
C GLY A 197 -25.34 -2.29 -0.61
N ILE A 198 -26.09 -3.28 -0.12
CA ILE A 198 -25.76 -4.02 1.10
C ILE A 198 -24.43 -4.76 0.93
N VAL A 199 -24.22 -5.40 -0.22
CA VAL A 199 -22.94 -6.05 -0.54
C VAL A 199 -21.80 -5.03 -0.50
N GLY A 200 -21.98 -3.84 -1.07
CA GLY A 200 -20.97 -2.77 -1.02
C GLY A 200 -20.63 -2.34 0.43
N ILE A 201 -21.64 -2.22 1.29
CA ILE A 201 -21.43 -1.89 2.71
C ILE A 201 -20.63 -2.98 3.44
N ILE A 202 -20.87 -4.25 3.12
CA ILE A 202 -20.14 -5.38 3.73
C ILE A 202 -18.71 -5.47 3.21
N LEU A 203 -18.47 -5.13 1.94
CA LEU A 203 -17.15 -5.22 1.34
C LEU A 203 -16.15 -4.17 1.85
N ALA A 204 -16.60 -2.97 2.16
CA ALA A 204 -15.73 -1.89 2.62
C ALA A 204 -14.91 -2.25 3.87
N PRO A 205 -15.47 -2.80 4.97
CA PRO A 205 -14.69 -3.22 6.12
C PRO A 205 -13.76 -4.40 5.82
N ILE A 206 -14.10 -5.27 4.86
CA ILE A 206 -13.25 -6.38 4.46
C ILE A 206 -11.99 -5.85 3.77
N ALA A 207 -12.12 -4.89 2.86
CA ALA A 207 -10.98 -4.21 2.24
C ALA A 207 -10.04 -3.61 3.30
N ALA A 208 -10.63 -2.93 4.28
CA ALA A 208 -9.89 -2.36 5.40
C ALA A 208 -9.12 -3.43 6.19
N GLN A 209 -9.74 -4.57 6.51
CA GLN A 209 -9.08 -5.67 7.21
C GLN A 209 -7.97 -6.31 6.38
N MET A 210 -8.14 -6.45 5.07
CA MET A 210 -7.08 -6.95 4.18
C MET A 210 -5.84 -6.08 4.26
N ILE A 211 -5.99 -4.75 4.25
CA ILE A 211 -4.89 -3.81 4.43
C ILE A 211 -4.27 -3.97 5.82
N GLN A 212 -5.07 -4.03 6.88
CA GLN A 212 -4.57 -4.18 8.24
C GLN A 212 -3.74 -5.47 8.45
N MET A 213 -4.07 -6.56 7.77
CA MET A 213 -3.29 -7.80 7.84
C MET A 213 -1.87 -7.66 7.27
N THR A 214 -1.63 -6.64 6.42
CA THR A 214 -0.29 -6.35 5.87
C THR A 214 0.56 -5.52 6.82
N ILE A 215 -0.06 -4.83 7.77
CA ILE A 215 0.61 -3.93 8.69
C ILE A 215 1.21 -4.73 9.85
N SER A 216 2.46 -4.45 10.18
CA SER A 216 3.13 -5.06 11.33
C SER A 216 4.20 -4.13 11.89
N ARG A 217 3.98 -3.63 13.11
CA ARG A 217 4.98 -2.81 13.84
C ARG A 217 6.34 -3.49 13.94
N LYS A 218 6.36 -4.82 14.11
CA LYS A 218 7.62 -5.59 14.16
C LYS A 218 8.41 -5.54 12.85
N ARG A 219 7.71 -5.49 11.70
CA ARG A 219 8.38 -5.35 10.40
C ARG A 219 8.96 -3.96 10.20
N GLU A 220 8.27 -2.93 10.68
CA GLU A 220 8.77 -1.56 10.64
C GLU A 220 10.06 -1.42 11.46
N TYR A 221 10.06 -1.89 12.70
CA TYR A 221 11.29 -1.89 13.50
C TYR A 221 12.41 -2.75 12.91
N LEU A 222 12.07 -3.85 12.24
CA LEU A 222 13.06 -4.66 11.52
C LEU A 222 13.61 -3.90 10.30
N ALA A 223 12.77 -3.19 9.56
CA ALA A 223 13.20 -2.35 8.43
C ALA A 223 14.06 -1.18 8.90
N ASP A 224 13.70 -0.53 10.02
CA ASP A 224 14.51 0.51 10.66
C ASP A 224 15.90 -0.02 11.02
N ALA A 225 15.97 -1.16 11.73
CA ALA A 225 17.22 -1.77 12.12
C ALA A 225 18.06 -2.22 10.91
N SER A 226 17.41 -2.82 9.90
CA SER A 226 18.10 -3.26 8.68
C SER A 226 18.63 -2.08 7.86
N GLY A 227 17.85 -1.00 7.76
CA GLY A 227 18.25 0.23 7.09
C GLY A 227 19.41 0.93 7.81
N ALA A 228 19.35 1.00 9.14
CA ALA A 228 20.41 1.54 9.97
C ALA A 228 21.72 0.72 9.83
N LEU A 229 21.64 -0.62 9.80
CA LEU A 229 22.78 -1.50 9.56
C LEU A 229 23.35 -1.32 8.14
N LEU A 230 22.49 -1.13 7.13
CA LEU A 230 22.90 -0.95 5.74
C LEU A 230 23.70 0.33 5.53
N THR A 231 23.25 1.43 6.16
CA THR A 231 23.94 2.73 6.11
C THR A 231 25.07 2.86 7.13
N ARG A 232 25.06 2.04 8.18
CA ARG A 232 25.88 2.20 9.39
C ARG A 232 25.72 3.59 10.04
N TYR A 233 24.59 4.23 9.82
CA TYR A 233 24.30 5.57 10.31
C TYR A 233 22.82 5.71 10.71
N PRO A 234 22.41 5.21 11.91
CA PRO A 234 21.02 5.27 12.38
C PRO A 234 20.46 6.69 12.46
N GLU A 235 21.32 7.69 12.79
CA GLU A 235 20.90 9.07 12.94
C GLU A 235 20.36 9.65 11.62
N GLY A 236 20.82 9.18 10.45
CA GLY A 236 20.29 9.61 9.15
C GLY A 236 18.81 9.34 9.02
N LEU A 237 18.35 8.11 9.35
CA LEU A 237 16.93 7.78 9.35
C LEU A 237 16.18 8.49 10.49
N ALA A 238 16.76 8.61 11.68
CA ALA A 238 16.14 9.28 12.81
C ALA A 238 15.85 10.75 12.50
N SER A 239 16.84 11.49 11.98
CA SER A 239 16.73 12.90 11.58
C SER A 239 15.72 13.06 10.42
N ALA A 240 15.75 12.15 9.42
CA ALA A 240 14.77 12.15 8.34
C ALA A 240 13.33 12.02 8.87
N LEU A 241 13.07 11.07 9.77
CA LEU A 241 11.74 10.88 10.37
C LEU A 241 11.30 12.11 11.17
N GLU A 242 12.22 12.79 11.87
CA GLU A 242 11.94 14.03 12.60
C GLU A 242 11.51 15.15 11.64
N LYS A 243 12.28 15.38 10.55
CA LYS A 243 11.95 16.36 9.51
C LYS A 243 10.62 16.06 8.81
N ILE A 244 10.39 14.80 8.41
CA ILE A 244 9.15 14.35 7.76
C ILE A 244 7.96 14.61 8.68
N SER A 245 8.07 14.27 9.97
CA SER A 245 7.01 14.48 10.96
C SER A 245 6.71 15.96 11.20
N ALA A 246 7.74 16.82 11.18
CA ALA A 246 7.59 18.26 11.34
C ALA A 246 6.92 18.94 10.13
N HIS A 247 7.11 18.38 8.93
CA HIS A 247 6.54 18.88 7.66
C HIS A 247 5.31 18.12 7.20
N SER A 248 4.58 17.49 8.13
CA SER A 248 3.40 16.68 7.81
C SER A 248 2.30 17.51 7.14
N GLN A 249 2.12 17.27 5.84
CA GLN A 249 1.08 17.88 5.00
C GLN A 249 0.31 16.76 4.28
N PRO A 250 -1.00 16.95 3.97
CA PRO A 250 -1.74 15.95 3.22
C PRO A 250 -1.26 15.87 1.77
N MET A 251 -1.05 14.66 1.29
CA MET A 251 -0.73 14.41 -0.12
C MET A 251 -1.95 14.64 -1.01
N ARG A 252 -1.75 15.20 -2.21
CA ARG A 252 -2.82 15.48 -3.18
C ARG A 252 -3.57 14.24 -3.65
N ARG A 253 -2.89 13.10 -3.75
CA ARG A 253 -3.43 11.81 -4.20
C ARG A 253 -3.44 10.76 -3.09
N ALA A 254 -3.58 11.20 -1.83
CA ALA A 254 -3.75 10.27 -0.73
C ALA A 254 -5.05 9.47 -0.88
N ASN A 255 -4.97 8.14 -0.77
CA ASN A 255 -6.15 7.29 -0.66
C ASN A 255 -5.91 6.19 0.38
N ASN A 256 -7.00 5.68 0.94
CA ASN A 256 -6.95 4.68 2.01
C ASN A 256 -6.26 3.37 1.58
N ALA A 257 -6.32 3.01 0.29
CA ALA A 257 -5.70 1.78 -0.20
C ALA A 257 -4.17 1.88 -0.24
N THR A 258 -3.61 3.04 -0.64
CA THR A 258 -2.16 3.24 -0.76
C THR A 258 -1.51 3.81 0.51
N ALA A 259 -2.30 4.32 1.45
CA ALA A 259 -1.79 5.04 2.62
C ALA A 259 -0.72 4.27 3.43
N HIS A 260 -0.89 2.96 3.55
CA HIS A 260 0.00 2.12 4.32
C HIS A 260 1.33 1.76 3.62
N LEU A 261 1.51 2.17 2.38
CA LEU A 261 2.78 2.00 1.67
C LEU A 261 3.79 3.09 2.05
N PHE A 262 3.30 4.27 2.40
CA PHE A 262 4.12 5.46 2.61
C PHE A 262 4.81 5.42 3.98
N ILE A 263 6.06 5.89 4.06
CA ILE A 263 6.84 5.95 5.31
C ILE A 263 6.20 6.86 6.38
N ALA A 264 5.39 7.84 5.95
CA ALA A 264 4.62 8.74 6.81
C ALA A 264 3.15 8.80 6.41
N ASP A 265 2.26 9.18 7.35
CA ASP A 265 0.82 9.29 7.10
C ASP A 265 0.53 10.28 5.95
N PRO A 266 0.01 9.82 4.79
CA PRO A 266 -0.24 10.68 3.64
C PRO A 266 -1.42 11.65 3.83
N PHE A 267 -2.20 11.50 4.90
CA PHE A 267 -3.33 12.39 5.22
C PHE A 267 -2.93 13.59 6.10
N GLY A 268 -1.69 13.63 6.58
CA GLY A 268 -1.20 14.70 7.43
C GLY A 268 -1.83 14.74 8.83
N ASN A 269 -1.51 15.81 9.59
CA ASN A 269 -1.95 15.99 10.98
C ASN A 269 -3.27 16.77 11.11
N GLU A 270 -4.03 17.01 10.03
CA GLU A 270 -5.29 17.74 10.13
C GLU A 270 -6.29 17.03 11.07
N LYS A 271 -7.06 17.84 11.84
CA LYS A 271 -8.08 17.34 12.78
C LYS A 271 -9.07 16.42 12.04
N ARG A 272 -8.93 15.16 12.27
CA ARG A 272 -9.75 14.09 11.66
C ARG A 272 -11.20 14.28 12.06
N THR A 273 -12.09 14.43 11.08
CA THR A 273 -13.55 14.34 11.26
C THR A 273 -13.95 12.95 11.75
N LEU A 274 -15.19 12.79 12.30
CA LEU A 274 -15.66 11.51 12.86
C LEU A 274 -15.48 10.32 11.87
N GLY A 275 -15.68 10.54 10.55
CA GLY A 275 -15.43 9.54 9.51
C GLY A 275 -13.93 9.23 9.31
N GLN A 276 -13.05 10.20 9.57
CA GLN A 276 -11.59 10.04 9.54
C GLN A 276 -11.02 9.46 10.85
N LYS A 277 -11.78 9.45 11.96
CA LYS A 277 -11.42 8.72 13.18
C LYS A 277 -11.45 7.20 12.97
N ILE A 278 -12.25 6.72 12.04
CA ILE A 278 -12.21 5.34 11.55
C ILE A 278 -10.88 5.10 10.79
N SER A 279 -10.33 6.11 10.11
CA SER A 279 -8.99 6.02 9.49
C SER A 279 -7.84 5.97 10.53
N GLY A 280 -8.05 6.33 11.77
CA GLY A 280 -7.07 6.10 12.87
C GLY A 280 -6.78 4.61 13.15
N LEU A 281 -7.70 3.73 12.75
CA LEU A 281 -7.46 2.29 12.69
C LEU A 281 -6.47 1.90 11.58
N PHE A 282 -6.18 2.81 10.64
CA PHE A 282 -5.25 2.65 9.52
C PHE A 282 -3.88 3.31 9.78
N GLN A 283 -3.55 3.67 11.02
CA GLN A 283 -2.17 4.04 11.36
C GLN A 283 -1.29 2.81 11.19
N THR A 284 -0.51 2.85 10.13
CA THR A 284 0.22 1.72 9.57
C THR A 284 1.59 1.57 10.19
N HIS A 285 2.21 2.68 10.60
CA HIS A 285 3.54 2.71 11.18
C HIS A 285 3.49 2.96 12.69
N PRO A 286 4.49 2.47 13.45
CA PRO A 286 4.70 2.90 14.83
C PRO A 286 4.86 4.43 14.89
N PRO A 287 4.56 5.06 16.03
CA PRO A 287 4.82 6.49 16.20
C PRO A 287 6.25 6.86 15.82
N ALA A 288 6.44 7.93 15.06
CA ALA A 288 7.77 8.37 14.64
C ALA A 288 8.68 8.64 15.86
N THR A 289 8.13 9.14 16.95
CA THR A 289 8.84 9.35 18.22
C THR A 289 9.47 8.07 18.77
N ASP A 290 8.75 6.95 18.71
CA ASP A 290 9.25 5.66 19.19
C ASP A 290 10.36 5.13 18.28
N ARG A 291 10.18 5.24 16.95
CA ARG A 291 11.18 4.85 15.94
C ARG A 291 12.46 5.68 16.10
N ILE A 292 12.34 7.01 16.20
CA ILE A 292 13.48 7.93 16.40
C ILE A 292 14.26 7.58 17.66
N LYS A 293 13.55 7.33 18.78
CA LYS A 293 14.18 6.95 20.03
C LYS A 293 14.99 5.67 19.88
N ILE A 294 14.40 4.61 19.31
CA ILE A 294 15.08 3.32 19.12
C ILE A 294 16.30 3.47 18.21
N LEU A 295 16.17 4.23 17.11
CA LEU A 295 17.28 4.46 16.18
C LEU A 295 18.46 5.17 16.87
N ARG A 296 18.20 6.19 17.70
CA ARG A 296 19.24 6.92 18.45
C ARG A 296 19.86 6.11 19.58
N GLU A 297 19.20 5.07 20.06
CA GLU A 297 19.73 4.13 21.05
C GLU A 297 20.51 2.95 20.41
N MET A 298 20.60 2.87 19.07
CA MET A 298 21.36 1.81 18.39
C MET A 298 22.84 2.10 18.39
N ASP A 299 23.63 1.20 18.97
CA ASP A 299 25.08 1.15 18.84
C ASP A 299 25.45 0.29 17.62
N ILE A 300 25.90 0.90 16.50
CA ILE A 300 26.31 0.21 15.25
C ILE A 300 27.72 0.63 14.83
#